data_1481669a12cf63de508be31203c2dd3f
#
_entry.id   1481669a12cf63de508be31203c2dd3f
#
_cell.length_a   1.000
_cell.length_b   1.000
_cell.length_c   1.000
_cell.angle_alpha   90.00
_cell.angle_beta   90.00
_cell.angle_gamma   90.00
#
_symmetry.space_group_name_H-M   'P 1'
#
loop_
_entity.id
_entity.type
_entity.pdbx_description
1 polymer ?
#
loop_
_entity_poly.entity_id
_entity_poly.type
_entity_poly.pdbx_seq_one_letter_code
_entity_poly.pdbx_strand_id
1 'polypeptide(L)'
;MATFISLNQYDLVEVAGVDAEKYLQGQLTCDVVHLAAGASTLTAHCDPKGKMNSLFRLIKISSEQFLILMPKNLFVPLDHLKKYAVFSKVTFQVLDWQIVGLIGEKCGRIQAQITLDIDENRAILLNPTPLDVTFNGDEKQWLCADIQAGLPSLSVETQNEFIPQALNLQAIEQAISFTKGCYIGQETVARAKYRGANKRAMYVLSGETTVTPKIGSEIEMQLEKAWRKTGTIVSAVNFDGVLWLEVVMNNDLEEWTHFRLPEDGSVLKIEPLPYSINS
;
A
#
# COMPACT_ATOMS: atom_id res chain seq x y z
N MET A 1 5.09 25.56 2.26
CA MET A 1 5.55 25.57 0.83
C MET A 1 5.21 24.20 0.26
N ALA A 2 4.67 24.12 -0.95
CA ALA A 2 4.32 22.83 -1.56
C ALA A 2 5.56 22.14 -2.15
N THR A 3 5.65 20.83 -1.97
CA THR A 3 6.69 19.98 -2.54
C THR A 3 6.08 19.10 -3.62
N PHE A 4 6.63 19.16 -4.84
CA PHE A 4 6.24 18.36 -5.98
C PHE A 4 7.27 17.28 -6.25
N ILE A 5 6.80 16.04 -6.39
CA ILE A 5 7.63 14.86 -6.56
C ILE A 5 7.17 14.11 -7.80
N SER A 6 8.08 13.77 -8.70
CA SER A 6 7.78 12.87 -9.81
C SER A 6 7.70 11.44 -9.28
N LEU A 7 6.53 10.81 -9.35
CA LEU A 7 6.29 9.46 -8.84
C LEU A 7 6.49 8.41 -9.95
N ASN A 8 7.74 8.32 -10.44
CA ASN A 8 8.09 7.42 -11.55
C ASN A 8 8.06 5.93 -11.18
N GLN A 9 7.99 5.61 -9.89
CA GLN A 9 7.88 4.24 -9.38
C GLN A 9 6.50 3.62 -9.58
N TYR A 10 5.49 4.38 -10.04
CA TYR A 10 4.16 3.88 -10.31
C TYR A 10 3.84 3.81 -11.80
N ASP A 11 3.01 2.84 -12.17
CA ASP A 11 2.28 2.79 -13.43
C ASP A 11 0.80 3.10 -13.19
N LEU A 12 0.19 3.73 -14.17
CA LEU A 12 -1.25 3.95 -14.22
C LEU A 12 -1.85 3.03 -15.26
N VAL A 13 -2.77 2.15 -14.84
CA VAL A 13 -3.42 1.17 -15.71
C VAL A 13 -4.90 1.47 -15.78
N GLU A 14 -5.42 1.70 -16.97
CA GLU A 14 -6.86 1.77 -17.22
C GLU A 14 -7.45 0.36 -17.30
N VAL A 15 -8.59 0.16 -16.63
CA VAL A 15 -9.43 -1.03 -16.74
C VAL A 15 -10.78 -0.59 -17.24
N ALA A 16 -11.12 -0.95 -18.50
CA ALA A 16 -12.32 -0.46 -19.16
C ALA A 16 -13.12 -1.58 -19.81
N GLY A 17 -14.45 -1.44 -19.80
CA GLY A 17 -15.40 -2.36 -20.43
C GLY A 17 -16.69 -2.50 -19.65
N VAL A 18 -17.73 -3.00 -20.31
CA VAL A 18 -19.07 -3.15 -19.73
C VAL A 18 -19.13 -4.11 -18.53
N ASP A 19 -18.14 -4.99 -18.39
CA ASP A 19 -18.02 -5.92 -17.26
C ASP A 19 -17.01 -5.46 -16.21
N ALA A 20 -16.39 -4.27 -16.34
CA ALA A 20 -15.26 -3.84 -15.50
C ALA A 20 -15.60 -3.84 -14.00
N GLU A 21 -16.71 -3.21 -13.61
CA GLU A 21 -17.16 -3.17 -12.22
C GLU A 21 -17.40 -4.56 -11.64
N LYS A 22 -18.19 -5.37 -12.34
CA LYS A 22 -18.53 -6.73 -11.93
C LYS A 22 -17.27 -7.60 -11.83
N TYR A 23 -16.37 -7.46 -12.79
CA TYR A 23 -15.11 -8.20 -12.82
C TYR A 23 -14.24 -7.83 -11.63
N LEU A 24 -13.96 -6.54 -11.42
CA LEU A 24 -13.12 -6.07 -10.31
C LEU A 24 -13.75 -6.39 -8.93
N GLN A 25 -15.09 -6.35 -8.82
CA GLN A 25 -15.80 -6.74 -7.60
C GLN A 25 -15.50 -8.17 -7.17
N GLY A 26 -15.33 -9.10 -8.10
CA GLY A 26 -14.96 -10.50 -7.84
C GLY A 26 -13.47 -10.75 -7.63
N GLN A 27 -12.61 -9.76 -7.90
CA GLN A 27 -11.16 -9.90 -7.82
C GLN A 27 -10.55 -9.22 -6.59
N LEU A 28 -11.06 -8.07 -6.19
CA LEU A 28 -10.43 -7.17 -5.22
C LEU A 28 -11.07 -7.29 -3.83
N THR A 29 -10.34 -6.88 -2.81
CA THR A 29 -10.81 -6.91 -1.42
C THR A 29 -11.80 -5.80 -1.09
N CYS A 30 -11.69 -4.61 -1.73
CA CYS A 30 -12.61 -3.50 -1.53
C CYS A 30 -13.98 -3.73 -2.17
N ASP A 31 -14.98 -2.95 -1.79
CA ASP A 31 -16.29 -2.93 -2.44
C ASP A 31 -16.29 -1.97 -3.62
N VAL A 32 -16.03 -2.51 -4.82
CA VAL A 32 -15.92 -1.74 -6.06
C VAL A 32 -17.26 -1.14 -6.48
N VAL A 33 -18.35 -1.85 -6.23
CA VAL A 33 -19.72 -1.41 -6.59
C VAL A 33 -20.11 -0.15 -5.82
N HIS A 34 -19.85 -0.14 -4.51
CA HIS A 34 -20.21 0.98 -3.64
C HIS A 34 -19.16 2.10 -3.59
N LEU A 35 -17.99 1.91 -4.23
CA LEU A 35 -17.05 3.02 -4.41
C LEU A 35 -17.69 4.09 -5.29
N ALA A 36 -17.73 5.34 -4.83
CA ALA A 36 -18.32 6.45 -5.58
C ALA A 36 -17.48 6.80 -6.82
N ALA A 37 -18.13 7.27 -7.89
CA ALA A 37 -17.39 7.82 -9.03
C ALA A 37 -16.54 9.03 -8.60
N GLY A 38 -15.29 9.09 -9.06
CA GLY A 38 -14.29 10.07 -8.63
C GLY A 38 -13.56 9.70 -7.33
N ALA A 39 -14.03 8.70 -6.57
CA ALA A 39 -13.36 8.24 -5.36
C ALA A 39 -12.26 7.21 -5.65
N SER A 40 -11.34 7.06 -4.69
CA SER A 40 -10.30 6.04 -4.72
C SER A 40 -10.17 5.33 -3.38
N THR A 41 -9.64 4.12 -3.39
CA THR A 41 -9.28 3.38 -2.19
C THR A 41 -8.08 2.48 -2.44
N LEU A 42 -7.29 2.24 -1.39
CA LEU A 42 -6.31 1.17 -1.39
C LEU A 42 -7.06 -0.18 -1.45
N THR A 43 -6.52 -1.17 -2.15
CA THR A 43 -7.14 -2.49 -2.26
C THR A 43 -6.11 -3.55 -2.61
N ALA A 44 -6.40 -4.80 -2.25
CA ALA A 44 -5.56 -5.95 -2.58
C ALA A 44 -6.23 -6.87 -3.59
N HIS A 45 -5.41 -7.50 -4.43
CA HIS A 45 -5.74 -8.68 -5.20
C HIS A 45 -5.05 -9.87 -4.56
N CYS A 46 -5.80 -10.89 -4.17
CA CYS A 46 -5.29 -12.06 -3.46
C CYS A 46 -5.27 -13.31 -4.33
N ASP A 47 -4.46 -14.27 -3.93
CA ASP A 47 -4.56 -15.65 -4.41
C ASP A 47 -5.73 -16.39 -3.73
N PRO A 48 -6.09 -17.61 -4.16
CA PRO A 48 -7.15 -18.39 -3.52
C PRO A 48 -6.89 -18.72 -2.04
N LYS A 49 -5.64 -18.62 -1.56
CA LYS A 49 -5.28 -18.81 -0.14
C LYS A 49 -5.39 -17.52 0.67
N GLY A 50 -5.80 -16.41 0.05
CA GLY A 50 -5.93 -15.11 0.68
C GLY A 50 -4.62 -14.35 0.86
N LYS A 51 -3.54 -14.78 0.21
CA LYS A 51 -2.27 -14.07 0.19
C LYS A 51 -2.28 -13.00 -0.89
N MET A 52 -1.74 -11.82 -0.60
CA MET A 52 -1.74 -10.71 -1.55
C MET A 52 -0.76 -10.93 -2.69
N ASN A 53 -1.29 -10.97 -3.91
CA ASN A 53 -0.49 -10.90 -5.13
C ASN A 53 -0.08 -9.46 -5.43
N SER A 54 -0.97 -8.50 -5.14
CA SER A 54 -0.74 -7.08 -5.35
C SER A 54 -1.51 -6.24 -4.36
N LEU A 55 -1.00 -5.04 -4.15
CA LEU A 55 -1.59 -3.97 -3.38
C LEU A 55 -1.46 -2.69 -4.20
N PHE A 56 -2.58 -2.01 -4.45
CA PHE A 56 -2.61 -0.82 -5.29
C PHE A 56 -3.81 0.08 -4.94
N ARG A 57 -3.80 1.29 -5.46
CA ARG A 57 -4.93 2.21 -5.35
C ARG A 57 -5.85 2.05 -6.55
N LEU A 58 -7.11 1.76 -6.29
CA LEU A 58 -8.18 1.73 -7.29
C LEU A 58 -8.89 3.09 -7.31
N ILE A 59 -9.12 3.62 -8.51
CA ILE A 59 -9.85 4.87 -8.74
C ILE A 59 -11.03 4.53 -9.63
N LYS A 60 -12.24 4.88 -9.22
CA LYS A 60 -13.46 4.67 -10.01
C LYS A 60 -13.78 5.92 -10.82
N ILE A 61 -13.78 5.81 -12.13
CA ILE A 61 -14.23 6.88 -13.04
C ILE A 61 -15.73 6.71 -13.34
N SER A 62 -16.13 5.48 -13.67
CA SER A 62 -17.52 5.07 -13.88
C SER A 62 -17.67 3.58 -13.58
N SER A 63 -18.85 2.99 -13.78
CA SER A 63 -19.05 1.54 -13.73
C SER A 63 -18.30 0.75 -14.82
N GLU A 64 -17.93 1.43 -15.90
CA GLU A 64 -17.25 0.83 -17.05
C GLU A 64 -15.78 1.24 -17.17
N GLN A 65 -15.29 2.13 -16.28
CA GLN A 65 -13.92 2.67 -16.37
C GLN A 65 -13.32 2.88 -14.98
N PHE A 66 -12.18 2.26 -14.75
CA PHE A 66 -11.38 2.36 -13.54
C PHE A 66 -9.93 2.63 -13.89
N LEU A 67 -9.20 3.24 -12.94
CA LEU A 67 -7.76 3.35 -13.01
C LEU A 67 -7.14 2.62 -11.82
N ILE A 68 -6.02 1.96 -12.07
CA ILE A 68 -5.19 1.30 -11.06
C ILE A 68 -3.86 2.02 -11.02
N LEU A 69 -3.53 2.60 -9.88
CA LEU A 69 -2.20 3.15 -9.60
C LEU A 69 -1.41 2.09 -8.83
N MET A 70 -0.41 1.49 -9.46
CA MET A 70 0.34 0.35 -8.91
C MET A 70 1.85 0.54 -9.03
N PRO A 71 2.63 -0.03 -8.09
CA PRO A 71 4.09 -0.02 -8.20
C PRO A 71 4.56 -0.77 -9.45
N LYS A 72 5.53 -0.19 -10.18
CA LYS A 72 6.09 -0.76 -11.43
C LYS A 72 6.76 -2.12 -11.26
N ASN A 73 7.31 -2.39 -10.10
CA ASN A 73 7.98 -3.66 -9.79
C ASN A 73 7.01 -4.84 -9.57
N LEU A 74 5.70 -4.61 -9.64
CA LEU A 74 4.66 -5.64 -9.46
C LEU A 74 3.97 -5.99 -10.79
N PHE A 75 4.73 -6.28 -11.85
CA PHE A 75 4.15 -6.62 -13.17
C PHE A 75 3.38 -7.95 -13.19
N VAL A 76 3.86 -8.97 -12.49
CA VAL A 76 3.21 -10.29 -12.42
C VAL A 76 1.76 -10.23 -11.92
N PRO A 77 1.40 -9.36 -10.96
CA PRO A 77 0.03 -9.21 -10.50
C PRO A 77 -0.95 -8.72 -11.56
N LEU A 78 -0.53 -7.86 -12.46
CA LEU A 78 -1.40 -7.39 -13.53
C LEU A 78 -1.75 -8.54 -14.49
N ASP A 79 -0.80 -9.42 -14.78
CA ASP A 79 -1.03 -10.62 -15.59
C ASP A 79 -1.96 -11.60 -14.87
N HIS A 80 -1.85 -11.75 -13.55
CA HIS A 80 -2.78 -12.55 -12.76
C HIS A 80 -4.20 -11.96 -12.80
N LEU A 81 -4.32 -10.65 -12.68
CA LEU A 81 -5.61 -9.96 -12.81
C LEU A 81 -6.17 -10.12 -14.22
N LYS A 82 -5.36 -9.99 -15.28
CA LYS A 82 -5.77 -10.21 -16.68
C LYS A 82 -6.18 -11.65 -16.98
N LYS A 83 -5.52 -12.63 -16.38
CA LYS A 83 -5.79 -14.06 -16.61
C LYS A 83 -7.25 -14.44 -16.37
N TYR A 84 -7.88 -13.88 -15.37
CA TYR A 84 -9.28 -14.15 -15.05
C TYR A 84 -10.25 -13.31 -15.87
N ALA A 85 -9.78 -12.33 -16.64
CA ALA A 85 -10.60 -11.47 -17.47
C ALA A 85 -10.99 -12.06 -18.84
N VAL A 86 -10.44 -13.23 -19.19
CA VAL A 86 -10.60 -13.85 -20.52
C VAL A 86 -12.06 -14.02 -20.97
N PHE A 87 -12.98 -14.22 -20.01
CA PHE A 87 -14.41 -14.37 -20.27
C PHE A 87 -15.24 -13.11 -19.99
N SER A 88 -14.57 -12.00 -19.67
CA SER A 88 -15.21 -10.71 -19.36
C SER A 88 -14.89 -9.70 -20.43
N LYS A 89 -15.84 -8.83 -20.74
CA LYS A 89 -15.63 -7.70 -21.67
C LYS A 89 -14.90 -6.57 -20.97
N VAL A 90 -13.61 -6.80 -20.71
CA VAL A 90 -12.71 -5.90 -19.98
C VAL A 90 -11.37 -5.82 -20.68
N THR A 91 -10.84 -4.62 -20.82
CA THR A 91 -9.51 -4.35 -21.36
C THR A 91 -8.63 -3.70 -20.30
N PHE A 92 -7.32 -3.88 -20.43
CA PHE A 92 -6.30 -3.30 -19.56
C PHE A 92 -5.29 -2.57 -20.42
N GLN A 93 -5.09 -1.28 -20.17
CA GLN A 93 -4.17 -0.43 -20.91
C GLN A 93 -3.29 0.36 -19.94
N VAL A 94 -1.96 0.27 -20.09
CA VAL A 94 -1.04 1.17 -19.39
C VAL A 94 -1.13 2.54 -20.01
N LEU A 95 -1.36 3.56 -19.20
CA LEU A 95 -1.46 4.97 -19.62
C LEU A 95 -0.12 5.66 -19.39
N ASP A 96 0.34 6.38 -20.40
CA ASP A 96 1.51 7.24 -20.32
C ASP A 96 1.13 8.63 -19.76
N TRP A 97 0.67 8.63 -18.50
CA TRP A 97 0.29 9.83 -17.79
C TRP A 97 1.39 10.25 -16.80
N GLN A 98 1.52 11.55 -16.60
CA GLN A 98 2.36 12.04 -15.53
C GLN A 98 1.70 11.80 -14.17
N ILE A 99 2.48 11.27 -13.24
CA ILE A 99 2.07 10.99 -11.86
C ILE A 99 2.91 11.87 -10.95
N VAL A 100 2.26 12.80 -10.24
CA VAL A 100 2.94 13.78 -9.39
C VAL A 100 2.44 13.68 -7.96
N GLY A 101 3.35 13.47 -7.01
CA GLY A 101 3.08 13.60 -5.58
C GLY A 101 3.17 15.06 -5.16
N LEU A 102 2.20 15.50 -4.38
CA LEU A 102 2.17 16.80 -3.74
C LEU A 102 2.20 16.61 -2.22
N ILE A 103 3.15 17.25 -1.54
CA ILE A 103 3.26 17.30 -0.08
C ILE A 103 3.18 18.77 0.36
N GLY A 104 2.40 19.05 1.41
CA GLY A 104 2.24 20.37 2.00
C GLY A 104 0.92 21.02 1.61
N GLU A 105 0.87 22.36 1.66
CA GLU A 105 -0.37 23.09 1.35
C GLU A 105 -0.93 22.66 0.00
N LYS A 106 -2.15 22.14 0.02
CA LYS A 106 -2.89 21.79 -1.20
C LYS A 106 -3.10 23.06 -2.01
N CYS A 107 -2.22 23.28 -2.98
CA CYS A 107 -2.33 24.40 -3.88
C CYS A 107 -3.54 24.18 -4.81
N GLY A 108 -4.69 24.71 -4.46
CA GLY A 108 -5.89 24.70 -5.31
C GLY A 108 -5.74 25.39 -6.67
N ARG A 109 -4.50 25.71 -7.08
CA ARG A 109 -4.16 26.36 -8.36
C ARG A 109 -3.71 25.40 -9.44
N ILE A 110 -3.36 24.13 -9.09
CA ILE A 110 -2.91 23.16 -10.08
C ILE A 110 -4.10 22.30 -10.48
N GLN A 111 -4.54 22.49 -11.72
CA GLN A 111 -5.59 21.68 -12.31
C GLN A 111 -4.96 20.45 -12.96
N ALA A 112 -5.07 19.31 -12.31
CA ALA A 112 -4.81 18.02 -12.92
C ALA A 112 -6.11 17.40 -13.42
N GLN A 113 -6.01 16.44 -14.35
CA GLN A 113 -7.16 15.68 -14.82
C GLN A 113 -7.85 14.94 -13.67
N ILE A 114 -7.04 14.35 -12.78
CA ILE A 114 -7.51 13.68 -11.56
C ILE A 114 -6.60 14.10 -10.40
N THR A 115 -7.22 14.47 -9.28
CA THR A 115 -6.53 14.72 -8.01
C THR A 115 -7.04 13.71 -6.97
N LEU A 116 -6.12 12.95 -6.39
CA LEU A 116 -6.40 11.99 -5.34
C LEU A 116 -5.88 12.54 -4.01
N ASP A 117 -6.78 12.89 -3.11
CA ASP A 117 -6.41 13.24 -1.74
C ASP A 117 -5.99 11.97 -1.00
N ILE A 118 -4.75 11.94 -0.52
CA ILE A 118 -4.19 10.81 0.24
C ILE A 118 -4.41 11.02 1.73
N ASP A 119 -4.10 12.21 2.21
CA ASP A 119 -4.36 12.67 3.58
C ASP A 119 -4.50 14.21 3.61
N GLU A 120 -4.49 14.81 4.80
CA GLU A 120 -4.66 16.26 4.96
C GLU A 120 -3.56 17.08 4.26
N ASN A 121 -2.36 16.51 4.11
CA ASN A 121 -1.17 17.20 3.60
C ASN A 121 -0.68 16.65 2.25
N ARG A 122 -1.26 15.56 1.73
CA ARG A 122 -0.75 14.92 0.53
C ARG A 122 -1.84 14.64 -0.49
N ALA A 123 -1.47 14.81 -1.76
CA ALA A 123 -2.30 14.43 -2.90
C ALA A 123 -1.43 13.80 -4.01
N ILE A 124 -2.06 13.00 -4.87
CA ILE A 124 -1.49 12.52 -6.13
C ILE A 124 -2.25 13.17 -7.27
N LEU A 125 -1.51 13.80 -8.16
CA LEU A 125 -2.03 14.44 -9.36
C LEU A 125 -1.74 13.52 -10.56
N LEU A 126 -2.77 13.19 -11.32
CA LEU A 126 -2.68 12.36 -12.52
C LEU A 126 -3.07 13.21 -13.73
N ASN A 127 -2.20 13.31 -14.71
CA ASN A 127 -2.45 14.14 -15.88
C ASN A 127 -1.90 13.53 -17.17
N PRO A 128 -2.65 13.53 -18.29
CA PRO A 128 -2.20 12.97 -19.56
C PRO A 128 -1.07 13.77 -20.22
N THR A 129 -0.90 15.03 -19.83
CA THR A 129 0.16 15.91 -20.31
C THR A 129 0.99 16.43 -19.13
N PRO A 130 2.25 16.84 -19.34
CA PRO A 130 3.05 17.41 -18.27
C PRO A 130 2.37 18.61 -17.61
N LEU A 131 2.34 18.60 -16.27
CA LEU A 131 1.90 19.73 -15.46
C LEU A 131 2.99 20.79 -15.39
N ASP A 132 2.59 22.06 -15.37
CA ASP A 132 3.53 23.20 -15.18
C ASP A 132 3.90 23.32 -13.69
N VAL A 133 4.76 22.41 -13.23
CA VAL A 133 5.26 22.36 -11.85
C VAL A 133 6.77 22.17 -11.83
N THR A 134 7.42 22.72 -10.82
CA THR A 134 8.83 22.48 -10.56
C THR A 134 8.98 21.38 -9.51
N PHE A 135 9.62 20.28 -9.89
CA PHE A 135 9.92 19.20 -8.96
C PHE A 135 11.02 19.65 -8.00
N ASN A 136 10.74 19.63 -6.71
CA ASN A 136 11.61 20.07 -5.62
C ASN A 136 11.70 19.08 -4.46
N GLY A 137 11.18 17.86 -4.64
CA GLY A 137 11.31 16.71 -3.75
C GLY A 137 11.67 15.45 -4.53
N ASP A 138 11.92 14.36 -3.82
CA ASP A 138 12.29 13.06 -4.39
C ASP A 138 11.39 11.91 -3.91
N GLU A 139 11.53 10.76 -4.56
CA GLU A 139 10.74 9.56 -4.25
C GLU A 139 10.95 9.04 -2.82
N LYS A 140 12.14 9.27 -2.22
CA LYS A 140 12.42 8.88 -0.83
C LYS A 140 11.57 9.68 0.15
N GLN A 141 11.39 10.98 -0.12
CA GLN A 141 10.53 11.83 0.69
C GLN A 141 9.06 11.36 0.63
N TRP A 142 8.58 10.95 -0.55
CA TRP A 142 7.24 10.40 -0.70
C TRP A 142 7.09 9.08 0.06
N LEU A 143 8.03 8.15 -0.12
CA LEU A 143 8.02 6.86 0.58
C LEU A 143 8.11 7.03 2.10
N CYS A 144 8.93 7.97 2.57
CA CYS A 144 9.00 8.31 3.99
C CYS A 144 7.64 8.76 4.52
N ALA A 145 6.94 9.62 3.80
CA ALA A 145 5.61 10.09 4.17
C ALA A 145 4.55 8.96 4.13
N ASP A 146 4.65 8.00 3.20
CA ASP A 146 3.78 6.82 3.17
C ASP A 146 4.01 5.94 4.41
N ILE A 147 5.27 5.64 4.74
CA ILE A 147 5.62 4.85 5.93
C ILE A 147 5.14 5.55 7.21
N GLN A 148 5.37 6.85 7.36
CA GLN A 148 4.92 7.63 8.52
C GLN A 148 3.39 7.64 8.66
N ALA A 149 2.67 7.60 7.54
CA ALA A 149 1.21 7.48 7.53
C ALA A 149 0.71 6.04 7.73
N GLY A 150 1.62 5.05 7.86
CA GLY A 150 1.26 3.64 7.97
C GLY A 150 0.54 3.09 6.74
N LEU A 151 0.82 3.64 5.55
CA LEU A 151 0.26 3.18 4.29
C LEU A 151 1.15 2.06 3.71
N PRO A 152 0.69 0.80 3.77
CA PRO A 152 1.54 -0.33 3.40
C PRO A 152 1.86 -0.36 1.92
N SER A 153 3.03 -0.87 1.62
CA SER A 153 3.45 -1.25 0.28
C SER A 153 3.66 -2.77 0.18
N LEU A 154 3.60 -3.27 -1.03
CA LEU A 154 3.96 -4.65 -1.36
C LEU A 154 5.05 -4.63 -2.43
N SER A 155 6.06 -5.47 -2.26
CA SER A 155 7.15 -5.64 -3.22
C SER A 155 7.24 -7.10 -3.70
N VAL A 156 8.09 -7.35 -4.68
CA VAL A 156 8.33 -8.70 -5.18
C VAL A 156 8.82 -9.65 -4.08
N GLU A 157 9.60 -9.13 -3.12
CA GLU A 157 10.16 -9.89 -2.00
C GLU A 157 9.10 -10.33 -0.98
N THR A 158 7.99 -9.59 -0.89
CA THR A 158 6.91 -9.84 0.09
C THR A 158 5.60 -10.28 -0.54
N GLN A 159 5.57 -10.40 -1.87
CA GLN A 159 4.44 -10.89 -2.64
C GLN A 159 4.07 -12.33 -2.24
N ASN A 160 2.78 -12.63 -2.13
CA ASN A 160 2.24 -13.94 -1.72
C ASN A 160 2.65 -14.40 -0.31
N GLU A 161 3.16 -13.50 0.53
CA GLU A 161 3.56 -13.84 1.89
C GLU A 161 2.46 -13.53 2.92
N PHE A 162 1.79 -12.40 2.78
CA PHE A 162 0.88 -11.89 3.79
C PHE A 162 -0.58 -11.85 3.32
N ILE A 163 -1.51 -12.08 4.26
CA ILE A 163 -2.92 -11.73 4.08
C ILE A 163 -3.11 -10.23 4.30
N PRO A 164 -4.18 -9.60 3.77
CA PRO A 164 -4.40 -8.15 3.88
C PRO A 164 -4.36 -7.62 5.32
N GLN A 165 -4.88 -8.36 6.29
CA GLN A 165 -4.89 -7.93 7.69
C GLN A 165 -3.51 -7.91 8.35
N ALA A 166 -2.54 -8.67 7.83
CA ALA A 166 -1.17 -8.59 8.34
C ALA A 166 -0.49 -7.24 8.02
N LEU A 167 -1.00 -6.54 6.99
CA LEU A 167 -0.61 -5.17 6.64
C LEU A 167 -1.68 -4.14 7.06
N ASN A 168 -2.50 -4.45 8.03
CA ASN A 168 -3.51 -3.57 8.64
C ASN A 168 -4.58 -3.04 7.67
N LEU A 169 -4.79 -3.66 6.49
CA LEU A 169 -5.71 -3.13 5.49
C LEU A 169 -7.15 -3.00 5.99
N GLN A 170 -7.56 -3.74 7.02
CA GLN A 170 -8.88 -3.60 7.62
C GLN A 170 -9.11 -2.26 8.32
N ALA A 171 -8.01 -1.57 8.69
CA ALA A 171 -8.04 -0.27 9.37
C ALA A 171 -7.75 0.91 8.43
N ILE A 172 -7.47 0.65 7.15
CA ILE A 172 -7.06 1.66 6.18
C ILE A 172 -8.17 1.85 5.15
N GLU A 173 -8.71 3.07 5.09
CA GLU A 173 -9.74 3.46 4.11
C GLU A 173 -10.89 2.41 4.04
N GLN A 174 -11.28 2.05 2.82
CA GLN A 174 -12.24 0.98 2.53
C GLN A 174 -11.54 -0.20 1.81
N ALA A 175 -10.28 -0.47 2.20
CA ALA A 175 -9.42 -1.43 1.50
C ALA A 175 -9.96 -2.87 1.52
N ILE A 176 -10.72 -3.24 2.55
CA ILE A 176 -11.38 -4.54 2.66
C ILE A 176 -12.86 -4.36 2.96
N SER A 177 -13.72 -4.99 2.16
CA SER A 177 -15.13 -5.15 2.49
C SER A 177 -15.38 -6.56 3.04
N PHE A 178 -16.07 -6.63 4.18
CA PHE A 178 -16.51 -7.89 4.79
C PHE A 178 -17.98 -8.19 4.53
N THR A 179 -18.69 -7.31 3.83
CA THR A 179 -20.13 -7.38 3.57
C THR A 179 -20.49 -7.56 2.11
N LYS A 180 -19.54 -7.32 1.19
CA LYS A 180 -19.73 -7.55 -0.24
C LYS A 180 -19.82 -9.06 -0.56
N GLY A 181 -20.24 -9.39 -1.78
CA GLY A 181 -20.26 -10.76 -2.30
C GLY A 181 -18.86 -11.39 -2.42
N CYS A 182 -18.80 -12.59 -3.01
CA CYS A 182 -17.57 -13.39 -3.10
C CYS A 182 -16.49 -12.73 -3.94
N TYR A 183 -15.24 -12.88 -3.49
CA TYR A 183 -14.04 -12.52 -4.24
C TYR A 183 -12.91 -13.52 -3.95
N ILE A 184 -11.86 -13.52 -4.79
CA ILE A 184 -10.75 -14.46 -4.66
C ILE A 184 -10.01 -14.25 -3.33
N GLY A 185 -9.85 -15.35 -2.54
CA GLY A 185 -9.15 -15.33 -1.25
C GLY A 185 -10.03 -14.94 -0.06
N GLN A 186 -11.32 -14.61 -0.27
CA GLN A 186 -12.22 -14.13 0.77
C GLN A 186 -12.29 -15.05 2.00
N GLU A 187 -12.24 -16.38 1.82
CA GLU A 187 -12.40 -17.30 2.95
C GLU A 187 -11.35 -17.06 4.05
N THR A 188 -10.08 -16.93 3.66
CA THR A 188 -8.98 -16.67 4.61
C THR A 188 -9.10 -15.28 5.23
N VAL A 189 -9.43 -14.26 4.42
CA VAL A 189 -9.63 -12.88 4.88
C VAL A 189 -10.78 -12.80 5.88
N ALA A 190 -11.89 -13.48 5.62
CA ALA A 190 -13.04 -13.56 6.54
C ALA A 190 -12.70 -14.32 7.84
N ARG A 191 -11.96 -15.44 7.75
CA ARG A 191 -11.50 -16.18 8.94
C ARG A 191 -10.57 -15.32 9.82
N ALA A 192 -9.69 -14.54 9.21
CA ALA A 192 -8.82 -13.64 9.96
C ALA A 192 -9.61 -12.65 10.81
N LYS A 193 -10.70 -12.08 10.26
CA LYS A 193 -11.60 -11.19 11.01
C LYS A 193 -12.43 -11.90 12.06
N TYR A 194 -13.20 -12.90 11.65
CA TYR A 194 -14.27 -13.44 12.51
C TYR A 194 -13.80 -14.53 13.50
N ARG A 195 -12.64 -15.13 13.26
CA ARG A 195 -12.07 -16.19 14.12
C ARG A 195 -10.73 -15.81 14.77
N GLY A 196 -10.26 -14.57 14.59
CA GLY A 196 -8.99 -14.13 15.13
C GLY A 196 -7.79 -14.95 14.62
N ALA A 197 -7.87 -15.46 13.39
CA ALA A 197 -6.83 -16.33 12.83
C ALA A 197 -5.54 -15.58 12.50
N ASN A 198 -5.61 -14.25 12.34
CA ASN A 198 -4.44 -13.43 12.12
C ASN A 198 -3.79 -13.04 13.46
N LYS A 199 -2.50 -13.32 13.59
CA LYS A 199 -1.66 -12.97 14.75
C LYS A 199 -0.58 -11.97 14.40
N ARG A 200 -0.66 -11.34 13.24
CA ARG A 200 0.34 -10.40 12.72
C ARG A 200 -0.27 -9.03 12.47
N ALA A 201 0.52 -8.01 12.67
CA ALA A 201 0.19 -6.64 12.31
C ALA A 201 1.44 -5.94 11.76
N MET A 202 1.24 -4.91 10.98
CA MET A 202 2.29 -4.03 10.50
C MET A 202 2.51 -2.91 11.51
N TYR A 203 3.77 -2.67 11.84
CA TYR A 203 4.22 -1.59 12.72
C TYR A 203 5.16 -0.67 11.95
N VAL A 204 5.13 0.60 12.29
CA VAL A 204 6.10 1.59 11.82
C VAL A 204 7.19 1.70 12.88
N LEU A 205 8.45 1.58 12.45
CA LEU A 205 9.61 1.78 13.31
C LEU A 205 10.51 2.85 12.73
N SER A 206 11.23 3.57 13.61
CA SER A 206 12.25 4.52 13.22
C SER A 206 13.53 4.36 14.04
N GLY A 207 14.66 4.79 13.49
CA GLY A 207 15.95 4.81 14.20
C GLY A 207 17.01 5.62 13.46
N GLU A 208 17.95 6.17 14.20
CA GLU A 208 19.09 6.90 13.59
C GLU A 208 20.14 5.90 13.10
N THR A 209 20.34 5.86 11.79
CA THR A 209 21.37 5.04 11.14
C THR A 209 21.57 5.49 9.70
N THR A 210 22.70 5.15 9.11
CA THR A 210 22.96 5.32 7.67
C THR A 210 22.61 4.06 6.84
N VAL A 211 22.29 2.97 7.53
CA VAL A 211 21.95 1.69 6.90
C VAL A 211 20.51 1.71 6.42
N THR A 212 20.25 1.16 5.23
CA THR A 212 18.91 0.84 4.75
C THR A 212 18.84 -0.67 4.54
N PRO A 213 18.10 -1.42 5.38
CA PRO A 213 18.00 -2.87 5.27
C PRO A 213 17.24 -3.28 4.01
N LYS A 214 17.42 -4.55 3.60
CA LYS A 214 16.70 -5.11 2.45
C LYS A 214 15.25 -5.42 2.82
N ILE A 215 14.33 -5.18 1.87
CA ILE A 215 12.95 -5.66 1.98
C ILE A 215 12.95 -7.20 2.07
N GLY A 216 12.08 -7.74 2.90
CA GLY A 216 12.01 -9.17 3.19
C GLY A 216 13.00 -9.65 4.26
N SER A 217 13.96 -8.81 4.71
CA SER A 217 14.82 -9.16 5.85
C SER A 217 14.09 -8.96 7.19
N GLU A 218 14.73 -9.41 8.27
CA GLU A 218 14.18 -9.37 9.63
C GLU A 218 14.91 -8.33 10.47
N ILE A 219 14.23 -7.78 11.47
CA ILE A 219 14.84 -7.03 12.57
C ILE A 219 15.13 -7.96 13.74
N GLU A 220 15.74 -7.45 14.80
CA GLU A 220 15.96 -8.18 16.04
C GLU A 220 15.17 -7.56 17.19
N MET A 221 14.61 -8.43 18.04
CA MET A 221 13.90 -8.11 19.27
C MET A 221 14.71 -8.59 20.46
N GLN A 222 14.79 -7.78 21.51
CA GLN A 222 15.46 -8.15 22.75
C GLN A 222 14.60 -9.12 23.57
N LEU A 223 15.19 -10.26 23.95
CA LEU A 223 14.63 -11.23 24.88
C LEU A 223 15.59 -11.40 26.05
N GLU A 224 15.24 -10.95 27.25
CA GLU A 224 16.08 -11.00 28.43
C GLU A 224 17.55 -10.58 28.18
N LYS A 225 18.43 -11.54 27.86
CA LYS A 225 19.87 -11.32 27.63
C LYS A 225 20.30 -11.55 26.17
N ALA A 226 19.39 -11.88 25.30
CA ALA A 226 19.69 -12.23 23.90
C ALA A 226 18.85 -11.41 22.91
N TRP A 227 19.34 -11.31 21.67
CA TRP A 227 18.61 -10.74 20.55
C TRP A 227 18.11 -11.87 19.65
N ARG A 228 16.86 -11.81 19.26
CA ARG A 228 16.21 -12.79 18.38
C ARG A 228 15.66 -12.10 17.14
N LYS A 229 15.93 -12.66 15.98
CA LYS A 229 15.32 -12.24 14.74
C LYS A 229 13.79 -12.33 14.80
N THR A 230 13.11 -11.30 14.34
CA THR A 230 11.67 -11.19 14.33
C THR A 230 11.18 -10.29 13.21
N GLY A 231 9.92 -10.46 12.86
CA GLY A 231 9.24 -9.65 11.85
C GLY A 231 9.79 -9.82 10.45
N THR A 232 9.16 -9.15 9.52
CA THR A 232 9.57 -9.05 8.12
C THR A 232 9.45 -7.61 7.68
N ILE A 233 10.52 -7.01 7.20
CA ILE A 233 10.53 -5.64 6.67
C ILE A 233 9.79 -5.64 5.33
N VAL A 234 8.73 -4.85 5.23
CA VAL A 234 7.93 -4.72 4.01
C VAL A 234 8.19 -3.40 3.27
N SER A 235 8.67 -2.39 3.98
CA SER A 235 9.10 -1.10 3.42
C SER A 235 10.25 -0.51 4.23
N ALA A 236 11.17 0.19 3.58
CA ALA A 236 12.34 0.80 4.21
C ALA A 236 12.81 2.03 3.44
N VAL A 237 13.06 3.12 4.14
CA VAL A 237 13.70 4.31 3.58
C VAL A 237 14.57 5.00 4.62
N ASN A 238 15.74 5.42 4.22
CA ASN A 238 16.54 6.35 5.01
C ASN A 238 16.36 7.77 4.42
N PHE A 239 15.81 8.65 5.23
CA PHE A 239 15.56 10.03 4.87
C PHE A 239 16.12 10.94 5.96
N ASP A 240 17.01 11.85 5.60
CA ASP A 240 17.70 12.79 6.49
C ASP A 240 18.39 12.13 7.69
N GLY A 241 18.99 10.93 7.50
CA GLY A 241 19.71 10.20 8.54
C GLY A 241 18.81 9.42 9.51
N VAL A 242 17.52 9.44 9.29
CA VAL A 242 16.55 8.64 10.03
C VAL A 242 16.03 7.53 9.12
N LEU A 243 16.19 6.29 9.58
CA LEU A 243 15.59 5.12 8.96
C LEU A 243 14.13 5.02 9.38
N TRP A 244 13.24 4.84 8.41
CA TRP A 244 11.83 4.53 8.60
C TRP A 244 11.52 3.18 7.99
N LEU A 245 10.81 2.33 8.75
CA LEU A 245 10.48 0.96 8.37
C LEU A 245 9.00 0.67 8.57
N GLU A 246 8.44 -0.13 7.67
CA GLU A 246 7.23 -0.92 7.96
C GLU A 246 7.64 -2.37 8.18
N VAL A 247 7.25 -2.95 9.31
CA VAL A 247 7.62 -4.32 9.68
C VAL A 247 6.39 -5.09 10.12
N VAL A 248 6.15 -6.24 9.51
CA VAL A 248 5.08 -7.15 9.92
C VAL A 248 5.61 -8.05 11.03
N MET A 249 5.00 -7.96 12.21
CA MET A 249 5.36 -8.72 13.41
C MET A 249 4.13 -9.35 14.05
N ASN A 250 4.34 -10.13 15.11
CA ASN A 250 3.23 -10.57 15.97
C ASN A 250 2.51 -9.37 16.58
N ASN A 251 1.21 -9.48 16.76
CA ASN A 251 0.37 -8.39 17.28
C ASN A 251 0.18 -8.42 18.81
N ASP A 252 0.96 -9.24 19.53
CA ASP A 252 0.99 -9.37 20.98
C ASP A 252 2.24 -8.74 21.59
N LEU A 253 2.75 -7.66 20.99
CA LEU A 253 3.94 -6.96 21.48
C LEU A 253 3.66 -6.24 22.80
N GLU A 254 4.63 -6.31 23.70
CA GLU A 254 4.62 -5.56 24.97
C GLU A 254 5.22 -4.16 24.74
N GLU A 255 4.70 -3.15 25.46
CA GLU A 255 5.12 -1.74 25.32
C GLU A 255 6.63 -1.50 25.53
N TRP A 256 7.29 -2.35 26.33
CA TRP A 256 8.73 -2.26 26.61
C TRP A 256 9.60 -3.08 25.67
N THR A 257 9.06 -3.62 24.59
CA THR A 257 9.85 -4.41 23.66
C THR A 257 10.88 -3.53 22.94
N HIS A 258 12.14 -3.93 22.98
CA HIS A 258 13.24 -3.22 22.32
C HIS A 258 13.58 -3.91 21.00
N PHE A 259 13.82 -3.11 19.97
CA PHE A 259 14.20 -3.57 18.63
C PHE A 259 15.51 -2.94 18.19
N ARG A 260 16.21 -3.63 17.28
CA ARG A 260 17.41 -3.11 16.62
C ARG A 260 17.56 -3.67 15.21
N LEU A 261 18.40 -3.01 14.41
CA LEU A 261 18.87 -3.55 13.13
C LEU A 261 19.96 -4.59 13.39
N PRO A 262 19.90 -5.77 12.72
CA PRO A 262 20.97 -6.77 12.80
C PRO A 262 22.31 -6.29 12.23
N GLU A 263 22.27 -5.42 11.21
CA GLU A 263 23.43 -4.99 10.42
C GLU A 263 24.42 -4.14 11.22
N ASP A 264 23.93 -3.24 12.07
CA ASP A 264 24.77 -2.28 12.79
C ASP A 264 24.41 -2.11 14.27
N GLY A 265 23.35 -2.81 14.71
CA GLY A 265 22.86 -2.72 16.10
C GLY A 265 22.11 -1.43 16.44
N SER A 266 21.78 -0.59 15.44
CA SER A 266 21.02 0.64 15.65
C SER A 266 19.66 0.36 16.29
N VAL A 267 19.35 1.13 17.35
CA VAL A 267 18.10 0.99 18.10
C VAL A 267 16.93 1.48 17.25
N LEU A 268 15.87 0.68 17.22
CA LEU A 268 14.61 1.01 16.56
C LEU A 268 13.52 1.18 17.60
N LYS A 269 12.68 2.19 17.43
CA LYS A 269 11.49 2.42 18.27
C LYS A 269 10.23 2.30 17.42
N ILE A 270 9.16 1.81 18.04
CA ILE A 270 7.82 1.80 17.42
C ILE A 270 7.28 3.22 17.39
N GLU A 271 6.83 3.64 16.23
CA GLU A 271 6.13 4.91 16.04
C GLU A 271 4.61 4.69 16.07
N PRO A 272 3.82 5.67 16.55
CA PRO A 272 2.38 5.55 16.59
C PRO A 272 1.80 5.52 15.17
N LEU A 273 0.81 4.63 14.95
CA LEU A 273 0.03 4.61 13.73
C LEU A 273 -1.16 5.58 13.84
N PRO A 274 -1.61 6.19 12.73
CA PRO A 274 -2.77 7.08 12.73
C PRO A 274 -4.11 6.34 12.88
N TYR A 275 -4.09 5.01 12.96
CA TYR A 275 -5.25 4.13 13.12
C TYR A 275 -4.97 3.03 14.14
N SER A 276 -6.05 2.39 14.66
CA SER A 276 -5.93 1.25 15.58
C SER A 276 -5.80 -0.06 14.80
N ILE A 277 -4.83 -0.89 15.18
CA ILE A 277 -4.63 -2.25 14.62
C ILE A 277 -5.59 -3.29 15.23
N ASN A 278 -6.30 -2.94 16.30
CA ASN A 278 -7.21 -3.84 17.03
C ASN A 278 -8.68 -3.68 16.59
N SER A 279 -8.95 -3.05 15.47
CA SER A 279 -10.31 -2.80 14.95
C SER A 279 -10.83 -3.91 14.03
#